data_2cb9ed5150a8acf462847d40d6a9f900
#
_entry.id   2cb9ed5150a8acf462847d40d6a9f900
#
_cell.length_a   1.000
_cell.length_b   1.000
_cell.length_c   1.000
_cell.angle_alpha   90.00
_cell.angle_beta   90.00
_cell.angle_gamma   90.00
#
_symmetry.space_group_name_H-M   'P 1'
#
loop_
_entity.id
_entity.type
_entity.pdbx_description
1 polymer ?
#
loop_
_entity_poly.entity_id
_entity_poly.type
_entity_poly.pdbx_seq_one_letter_code
_entity_poly.pdbx_strand_id
1 'polypeptide(L)'
;MSFVTKRNALISALHKAVGVPVLLASQVQPEAEPPLIVYSVTADYIPDGGLGNYSLGEGATQDDLVEVREEQPTATLSFTACSVNRCYDDKGSQVQVLGADEALELATLAQGFFLHTGRDAIAGAGFVVVDVTDATSRDALELDEMGRRFGFDVRLRYTRTDAAAISKLEKPTIKGNVKE
;
A
#
# COMPACT_ATOMS: atom_id res chain seq x y z
N MET A 1 -2.06 5.48 -12.86
CA MET A 1 -0.96 4.75 -12.15
C MET A 1 -1.57 3.56 -11.43
N SER A 2 -1.00 2.34 -11.59
CA SER A 2 -1.54 1.13 -10.96
C SER A 2 -1.37 1.14 -9.44
N PHE A 3 -2.17 0.34 -8.71
CA PHE A 3 -2.03 0.14 -7.27
C PHE A 3 -0.61 -0.33 -6.89
N VAL A 4 -0.05 -1.28 -7.67
CA VAL A 4 1.30 -1.82 -7.43
C VAL A 4 2.37 -0.72 -7.50
N THR A 5 2.27 0.18 -8.48
CA THR A 5 3.21 1.30 -8.62
C THR A 5 3.11 2.27 -7.44
N LYS A 6 1.89 2.61 -7.02
CA LYS A 6 1.63 3.45 -5.85
C LYS A 6 2.17 2.81 -4.56
N ARG A 7 1.87 1.52 -4.36
CA ARG A 7 2.38 0.74 -3.21
C ARG A 7 3.91 0.75 -3.17
N ASN A 8 4.58 0.49 -4.28
CA ASN A 8 6.04 0.44 -4.32
C ASN A 8 6.67 1.81 -3.98
N ALA A 9 6.06 2.92 -4.43
CA ALA A 9 6.49 4.27 -4.06
C ALA A 9 6.34 4.52 -2.55
N LEU A 10 5.21 4.12 -1.97
CA LEU A 10 4.94 4.20 -0.54
C LEU A 10 5.97 3.41 0.29
N ILE A 11 6.22 2.14 -0.09
CA ILE A 11 7.17 1.27 0.61
C ILE A 11 8.58 1.81 0.51
N SER A 12 8.99 2.34 -0.64
CA SER A 12 10.30 3.00 -0.79
C SER A 12 10.45 4.23 0.12
N ALA A 13 9.38 5.01 0.30
CA ALA A 13 9.39 6.15 1.22
C ALA A 13 9.45 5.71 2.69
N LEU A 14 8.70 4.68 3.07
CA LEU A 14 8.75 4.09 4.41
C LEU A 14 10.15 3.56 4.72
N HIS A 15 10.75 2.77 3.81
CA HIS A 15 12.11 2.25 3.96
C HIS A 15 13.13 3.37 4.25
N LYS A 16 13.05 4.49 3.53
CA LYS A 16 13.93 5.65 3.77
C LYS A 16 13.68 6.30 5.13
N ALA A 17 12.46 6.31 5.60
CA ALA A 17 12.09 6.93 6.87
C ALA A 17 12.52 6.08 8.08
N VAL A 18 12.37 4.75 8.00
CA VAL A 18 12.67 3.85 9.12
C VAL A 18 14.14 3.38 9.13
N GLY A 19 14.86 3.47 8.01
CA GLY A 19 16.29 3.12 7.90
C GLY A 19 16.60 1.63 7.90
N VAL A 20 15.57 0.76 7.91
CA VAL A 20 15.72 -0.71 7.85
C VAL A 20 15.03 -1.29 6.62
N PRO A 21 15.37 -2.51 6.16
CA PRO A 21 14.69 -3.17 5.05
C PRO A 21 13.18 -3.29 5.30
N VAL A 22 12.37 -2.96 4.26
CA VAL A 22 10.92 -3.15 4.27
C VAL A 22 10.56 -4.09 3.13
N LEU A 23 10.18 -5.32 3.46
CA LEU A 23 10.08 -6.45 2.53
C LEU A 23 8.63 -6.95 2.41
N LEU A 24 8.25 -7.40 1.21
CA LEU A 24 6.97 -8.06 1.00
C LEU A 24 7.01 -9.50 1.52
N ALA A 25 6.07 -9.90 2.37
CA ALA A 25 6.02 -11.20 3.02
C ALA A 25 6.02 -12.40 2.06
N SER A 26 5.42 -12.24 0.86
CA SER A 26 5.33 -13.30 -0.15
C SER A 26 6.46 -13.28 -1.18
N GLN A 27 7.46 -12.43 -1.01
CA GLN A 27 8.53 -12.26 -1.98
C GLN A 27 9.65 -13.26 -1.71
N VAL A 28 10.06 -14.01 -2.74
CA VAL A 28 11.27 -14.83 -2.67
C VAL A 28 12.47 -13.87 -2.71
N GLN A 29 13.02 -13.61 -1.53
CA GLN A 29 14.18 -12.71 -1.36
C GLN A 29 15.34 -13.50 -0.76
N PRO A 30 16.59 -13.06 -0.96
CA PRO A 30 17.64 -13.52 -0.09
C PRO A 30 17.27 -13.22 1.36
N GLU A 31 17.60 -14.12 2.24
CA GLU A 31 17.34 -14.02 3.68
C GLU A 31 17.89 -12.69 4.21
N ALA A 32 17.00 -11.86 4.74
CA ALA A 32 17.38 -10.56 5.29
C ALA A 32 17.47 -10.70 6.80
N GLU A 33 18.62 -10.28 7.36
CA GLU A 33 18.84 -10.32 8.80
C GLU A 33 18.03 -9.21 9.51
N PRO A 34 17.44 -9.50 10.68
CA PRO A 34 16.83 -8.48 11.53
C PRO A 34 17.86 -7.42 12.00
N PRO A 35 17.44 -6.15 12.22
CA PRO A 35 16.05 -5.69 12.25
C PRO A 35 15.50 -5.38 10.86
N LEU A 36 14.23 -5.72 10.64
CA LEU A 36 13.54 -5.46 9.37
C LEU A 36 12.03 -5.29 9.59
N ILE A 37 11.34 -4.75 8.60
CA ILE A 37 9.88 -4.72 8.56
C ILE A 37 9.39 -5.59 7.41
N VAL A 38 8.47 -6.49 7.70
CA VAL A 38 7.76 -7.29 6.70
C VAL A 38 6.38 -6.70 6.51
N TYR A 39 5.93 -6.55 5.25
CA TYR A 39 4.57 -6.13 4.97
C TYR A 39 3.83 -7.12 4.09
N SER A 40 2.52 -7.17 4.24
CA SER A 40 1.62 -7.89 3.35
C SER A 40 0.45 -7.01 2.93
N VAL A 41 -0.10 -7.27 1.73
CA VAL A 41 -1.35 -6.66 1.30
C VAL A 41 -2.46 -7.61 1.68
N THR A 42 -3.24 -7.26 2.72
CA THR A 42 -4.36 -8.09 3.21
C THR A 42 -5.62 -7.86 2.40
N ALA A 43 -5.79 -6.65 1.86
CA ALA A 43 -6.82 -6.32 0.88
C ALA A 43 -6.30 -5.20 -0.03
N ASP A 44 -6.29 -5.43 -1.33
CA ASP A 44 -5.85 -4.43 -2.33
C ASP A 44 -7.01 -3.56 -2.84
N TYR A 45 -8.23 -4.06 -2.69
CA TYR A 45 -9.44 -3.39 -3.13
C TYR A 45 -10.61 -3.66 -2.19
N ILE A 46 -11.06 -2.62 -1.52
CA ILE A 46 -12.28 -2.60 -0.72
C ILE A 46 -13.14 -1.47 -1.28
N PRO A 47 -14.28 -1.77 -1.94
CA PRO A 47 -15.11 -0.76 -2.58
C PRO A 47 -15.69 0.21 -1.55
N ASP A 48 -15.89 1.45 -1.97
CA ASP A 48 -16.49 2.53 -1.14
C ASP A 48 -18.03 2.47 -1.09
N GLY A 49 -18.63 1.37 -1.54
CA GLY A 49 -20.08 1.15 -1.52
C GLY A 49 -20.83 1.75 -2.69
N GLY A 50 -20.18 2.52 -3.56
CA GLY A 50 -20.74 3.12 -4.77
C GLY A 50 -20.23 2.44 -6.05
N LEU A 51 -20.90 2.75 -7.18
CA LEU A 51 -20.46 2.29 -8.51
C LEU A 51 -19.33 3.13 -9.10
N GLY A 52 -18.88 4.18 -8.39
CA GLY A 52 -17.92 5.16 -8.87
C GLY A 52 -18.59 6.29 -9.67
N ASN A 53 -17.79 7.27 -10.08
CA ASN A 53 -18.22 8.38 -10.91
C ASN A 53 -17.89 8.07 -12.37
N TYR A 54 -18.86 8.25 -13.25
CA TYR A 54 -18.69 8.05 -14.68
C TYR A 54 -18.56 9.39 -15.39
N SER A 55 -17.61 9.48 -16.30
CA SER A 55 -17.42 10.64 -17.17
C SER A 55 -17.10 10.18 -18.59
N LEU A 56 -17.36 11.04 -19.57
CA LEU A 56 -16.97 10.79 -20.95
C LEU A 56 -15.73 11.64 -21.26
N GLY A 57 -14.71 11.00 -21.79
CA GLY A 57 -13.49 11.61 -22.30
C GLY A 57 -13.35 11.44 -23.80
N GLU A 58 -12.43 12.21 -24.39
CA GLU A 58 -12.04 12.04 -25.79
C GLU A 58 -11.15 10.81 -25.94
N GLY A 59 -11.40 10.00 -26.97
CA GLY A 59 -10.61 8.86 -27.34
C GLY A 59 -9.37 9.22 -28.15
N ALA A 60 -8.76 8.21 -28.76
CA ALA A 60 -7.55 8.38 -29.57
C ALA A 60 -7.80 9.18 -30.88
N THR A 61 -9.02 9.17 -31.37
CA THR A 61 -9.46 9.98 -32.53
C THR A 61 -10.64 10.85 -32.13
N GLN A 62 -10.92 11.91 -32.94
CA GLN A 62 -12.01 12.86 -32.68
C GLN A 62 -13.42 12.20 -32.68
N ASP A 63 -13.50 11.00 -33.25
CA ASP A 63 -14.75 10.22 -33.32
C ASP A 63 -14.87 9.14 -32.24
N ASP A 64 -13.80 8.88 -31.50
CA ASP A 64 -13.81 7.91 -30.41
C ASP A 64 -14.22 8.60 -29.10
N LEU A 65 -15.04 7.90 -28.33
CA LEU A 65 -15.37 8.28 -26.97
C LEU A 65 -14.83 7.24 -26.01
N VAL A 66 -14.38 7.71 -24.84
CA VAL A 66 -13.93 6.85 -23.76
C VAL A 66 -14.80 7.11 -22.55
N GLU A 67 -15.44 6.08 -22.03
CA GLU A 67 -16.08 6.12 -20.73
C GLU A 67 -15.01 5.89 -19.66
N VAL A 68 -14.92 6.82 -18.74
CA VAL A 68 -13.98 6.78 -17.61
C VAL A 68 -14.78 6.61 -16.33
N ARG A 69 -14.49 5.55 -15.59
CA ARG A 69 -15.02 5.31 -14.26
C ARG A 69 -13.93 5.61 -13.22
N GLU A 70 -14.21 6.50 -12.30
CA GLU A 70 -13.33 6.83 -11.19
C GLU A 70 -13.97 6.47 -9.86
N GLU A 71 -13.20 5.82 -8.99
CA GLU A 71 -13.61 5.46 -7.64
C GLU A 71 -12.46 5.64 -6.64
N GLN A 72 -12.80 5.69 -5.36
CA GLN A 72 -11.84 5.84 -4.26
C GLN A 72 -11.89 4.66 -3.29
N PRO A 73 -11.51 3.45 -3.73
CA PRO A 73 -11.49 2.29 -2.86
C PRO A 73 -10.44 2.43 -1.77
N THR A 74 -10.54 1.57 -0.76
CA THR A 74 -9.50 1.42 0.25
C THR A 74 -8.73 0.12 0.04
N ALA A 75 -7.49 0.12 0.54
CA ALA A 75 -6.63 -1.06 0.65
C ALA A 75 -6.14 -1.18 2.08
N THR A 76 -5.88 -2.39 2.54
CA THR A 76 -5.29 -2.65 3.86
C THR A 76 -3.94 -3.33 3.70
N LEU A 77 -2.93 -2.74 4.32
CA LEU A 77 -1.58 -3.29 4.41
C LEU A 77 -1.28 -3.61 5.87
N SER A 78 -0.73 -4.80 6.10
CA SER A 78 -0.27 -5.24 7.42
C SER A 78 1.24 -5.13 7.48
N PHE A 79 1.77 -4.47 8.50
CA PHE A 79 3.21 -4.30 8.75
C PHE A 79 3.61 -5.02 10.02
N THR A 80 4.75 -5.71 9.99
CA THR A 80 5.31 -6.40 11.14
C THR A 80 6.80 -6.10 11.22
N ALA A 81 7.20 -5.40 12.27
CA ALA A 81 8.60 -5.19 12.62
C ALA A 81 9.14 -6.45 13.30
N CYS A 82 10.29 -6.91 12.86
CA CYS A 82 10.94 -8.12 13.32
C CYS A 82 12.33 -7.79 13.85
N SER A 83 12.67 -8.32 15.03
CA SER A 83 14.01 -8.25 15.61
C SER A 83 14.35 -9.50 16.42
N VAL A 84 15.61 -9.62 16.81
CA VAL A 84 16.14 -10.72 17.64
C VAL A 84 17.02 -10.15 18.75
N ASN A 85 17.09 -10.89 19.88
CA ASN A 85 18.04 -10.55 20.94
C ASN A 85 19.46 -10.75 20.42
N ARG A 86 20.33 -9.78 20.61
CA ARG A 86 21.73 -9.87 20.19
C ARG A 86 22.64 -9.06 21.10
N CYS A 87 23.89 -9.48 21.16
CA CYS A 87 24.96 -8.71 21.82
C CYS A 87 26.03 -8.38 20.79
N TYR A 88 26.54 -7.18 20.81
CA TYR A 88 27.68 -6.78 19.98
C TYR A 88 28.65 -5.90 20.79
N ASP A 89 29.89 -5.85 20.34
CA ASP A 89 30.91 -4.99 20.95
C ASP A 89 30.90 -3.62 20.24
N ASP A 90 30.68 -2.56 20.99
CA ASP A 90 30.86 -1.19 20.51
C ASP A 90 32.02 -0.55 21.26
N LYS A 91 33.19 -0.49 20.59
CA LYS A 91 34.43 0.15 21.12
C LYS A 91 34.89 -0.37 22.48
N GLY A 92 34.76 -1.68 22.69
CA GLY A 92 35.17 -2.35 23.93
C GLY A 92 34.08 -2.38 25.02
N SER A 93 32.86 -1.97 24.68
CA SER A 93 31.70 -2.10 25.58
C SER A 93 30.71 -3.08 24.98
N GLN A 94 30.32 -4.11 25.74
CA GLN A 94 29.25 -5.02 25.30
C GLN A 94 27.88 -4.29 25.36
N VAL A 95 27.25 -4.16 24.20
CA VAL A 95 25.89 -3.64 24.06
C VAL A 95 24.93 -4.79 23.85
N GLN A 96 23.94 -4.89 24.72
CA GLN A 96 22.84 -5.86 24.59
C GLN A 96 21.64 -5.16 23.95
N VAL A 97 21.11 -5.73 22.87
CA VAL A 97 19.87 -5.33 22.23
C VAL A 97 18.78 -6.32 22.61
N LEU A 98 17.71 -5.83 23.21
CA LEU A 98 16.49 -6.58 23.46
C LEU A 98 15.61 -6.51 22.20
N GLY A 99 15.48 -7.61 21.49
CA GLY A 99 14.73 -7.68 20.23
C GLY A 99 13.28 -7.24 20.36
N ALA A 100 12.64 -7.47 21.52
CA ALA A 100 11.28 -7.01 21.77
C ALA A 100 11.16 -5.48 21.78
N ASP A 101 12.09 -4.81 22.45
CA ASP A 101 12.08 -3.35 22.54
C ASP A 101 12.41 -2.73 21.18
N GLU A 102 13.39 -3.26 20.46
CA GLU A 102 13.74 -2.79 19.13
C GLU A 102 12.60 -3.01 18.10
N ALA A 103 11.92 -4.15 18.15
CA ALA A 103 10.77 -4.41 17.28
C ALA A 103 9.60 -3.46 17.60
N LEU A 104 9.35 -3.16 18.88
CA LEU A 104 8.33 -2.21 19.31
C LEU A 104 8.69 -0.78 18.86
N GLU A 105 9.93 -0.35 19.04
CA GLU A 105 10.39 0.97 18.58
C GLU A 105 10.28 1.12 17.08
N LEU A 106 10.67 0.10 16.29
CA LEU A 106 10.51 0.09 14.84
C LEU A 106 9.04 0.15 14.41
N ALA A 107 8.17 -0.61 15.06
CA ALA A 107 6.74 -0.56 14.78
C ALA A 107 6.17 0.83 15.07
N THR A 108 6.57 1.44 16.21
CA THR A 108 6.14 2.79 16.59
C THR A 108 6.67 3.85 15.61
N LEU A 109 7.91 3.72 15.16
CA LEU A 109 8.49 4.62 14.15
C LEU A 109 7.74 4.52 12.82
N ALA A 110 7.43 3.30 12.39
CA ALA A 110 6.64 3.07 11.17
C ALA A 110 5.20 3.59 11.30
N GLN A 111 4.54 3.42 12.46
CA GLN A 111 3.24 4.04 12.73
C GLN A 111 3.33 5.58 12.65
N GLY A 112 4.36 6.17 13.26
CA GLY A 112 4.62 7.61 13.21
C GLY A 112 4.77 8.15 11.79
N PHE A 113 5.35 7.36 10.88
CA PHE A 113 5.39 7.67 9.45
C PHE A 113 3.98 7.80 8.86
N PHE A 114 3.11 6.83 9.10
CA PHE A 114 1.73 6.87 8.58
C PHE A 114 0.88 7.94 9.25
N LEU A 115 1.04 8.18 10.53
CA LEU A 115 0.24 9.14 11.29
C LEU A 115 0.65 10.59 11.06
N HIS A 116 1.94 10.85 10.79
CA HIS A 116 2.45 12.23 10.74
C HIS A 116 3.61 12.46 9.76
N THR A 117 4.77 11.82 9.97
CA THR A 117 6.02 12.24 9.31
C THR A 117 6.08 11.93 7.82
N GLY A 118 5.33 10.94 7.35
CA GLY A 118 5.27 10.50 5.95
C GLY A 118 4.19 11.17 5.11
N ARG A 119 3.46 12.15 5.64
CA ARG A 119 2.25 12.73 5.00
C ARG A 119 2.46 13.11 3.54
N ASP A 120 3.52 13.84 3.23
CA ASP A 120 3.77 14.32 1.87
C ASP A 120 4.19 13.17 0.94
N ALA A 121 4.97 12.22 1.45
CA ALA A 121 5.38 11.04 0.68
C ALA A 121 4.20 10.10 0.39
N ILE A 122 3.30 9.92 1.35
CA ILE A 122 2.06 9.13 1.21
C ILE A 122 1.15 9.77 0.17
N ALA A 123 0.94 11.08 0.26
CA ALA A 123 0.16 11.83 -0.71
C ALA A 123 0.80 11.80 -2.11
N GLY A 124 2.12 11.94 -2.20
CA GLY A 124 2.89 11.83 -3.45
C GLY A 124 2.81 10.43 -4.08
N ALA A 125 2.66 9.38 -3.29
CA ALA A 125 2.40 8.02 -3.75
C ALA A 125 0.94 7.81 -4.19
N GLY A 126 0.05 8.78 -3.98
CA GLY A 126 -1.36 8.75 -4.34
C GLY A 126 -2.25 8.00 -3.35
N PHE A 127 -1.89 8.06 -2.06
CA PHE A 127 -2.67 7.51 -0.96
C PHE A 127 -3.08 8.55 0.06
N VAL A 128 -4.16 8.24 0.78
CA VAL A 128 -4.60 8.94 1.98
C VAL A 128 -4.76 7.90 3.09
N VAL A 129 -4.18 8.15 4.25
CA VAL A 129 -4.37 7.28 5.42
C VAL A 129 -5.78 7.46 5.96
N VAL A 130 -6.50 6.35 6.09
CA VAL A 130 -7.86 6.30 6.65
C VAL A 130 -7.82 5.87 8.10
N ASP A 131 -6.99 4.85 8.40
CA ASP A 131 -6.89 4.27 9.73
C ASP A 131 -5.54 3.60 9.93
N VAL A 132 -5.06 3.59 11.17
CA VAL A 132 -3.86 2.89 11.62
C VAL A 132 -4.19 2.21 12.94
N THR A 133 -4.06 0.89 13.00
CA THR A 133 -4.35 0.14 14.22
C THR A 133 -3.22 0.24 15.25
N ASP A 134 -3.49 -0.20 16.46
CA ASP A 134 -2.48 -0.32 17.51
C ASP A 134 -1.38 -1.33 17.11
N ALA A 135 -0.15 -1.06 17.56
CA ALA A 135 0.94 -2.02 17.46
C ALA A 135 0.77 -3.12 18.52
N THR A 136 0.60 -4.34 18.06
CA THR A 136 0.42 -5.51 18.93
C THR A 136 1.55 -6.51 18.75
N SER A 137 1.88 -7.26 19.82
CA SER A 137 2.84 -8.36 19.73
C SER A 137 2.31 -9.44 18.79
N ARG A 138 3.18 -9.87 17.87
CA ARG A 138 2.96 -10.96 16.91
C ARG A 138 4.07 -12.01 17.02
N ASP A 139 4.61 -12.17 18.23
CA ASP A 139 5.71 -13.11 18.49
C ASP A 139 5.35 -14.52 18.01
N ALA A 140 6.29 -15.16 17.32
CA ALA A 140 6.18 -16.53 16.87
C ALA A 140 7.40 -17.32 17.33
N LEU A 141 7.18 -18.57 17.75
CA LEU A 141 8.24 -19.51 18.02
C LEU A 141 8.67 -20.12 16.68
N GLU A 142 9.86 -19.79 16.21
CA GLU A 142 10.47 -20.38 15.01
C GLU A 142 11.72 -21.15 15.45
N LEU A 143 11.71 -22.48 15.27
CA LEU A 143 12.88 -23.38 15.34
C LEU A 143 13.99 -22.94 16.35
N ASP A 144 13.68 -22.97 17.65
CA ASP A 144 14.59 -22.65 18.77
C ASP A 144 14.94 -21.17 18.99
N GLU A 145 14.56 -20.22 18.13
CA GLU A 145 14.70 -18.79 18.37
C GLU A 145 13.34 -18.10 18.43
N MET A 146 13.13 -17.31 19.48
CA MET A 146 11.92 -16.51 19.62
C MET A 146 12.07 -15.22 18.84
N GLY A 147 11.59 -15.21 17.60
CA GLY A 147 11.49 -13.99 16.79
C GLY A 147 10.57 -12.98 17.46
N ARG A 148 11.09 -11.82 17.84
CA ARG A 148 10.33 -10.74 18.45
C ARG A 148 9.67 -9.90 17.37
N ARG A 149 8.33 -9.81 17.43
CA ARG A 149 7.53 -9.20 16.37
C ARG A 149 6.46 -8.30 16.95
N PHE A 150 6.39 -7.07 16.42
CA PHE A 150 5.28 -6.15 16.67
C PHE A 150 4.69 -5.71 15.33
N GLY A 151 3.36 -5.71 15.22
CA GLY A 151 2.72 -5.39 13.97
C GLY A 151 1.45 -4.59 14.14
N PHE A 152 1.12 -3.84 13.08
CA PHE A 152 -0.06 -3.00 12.96
C PHE A 152 -0.58 -3.03 11.53
N ASP A 153 -1.81 -2.60 11.34
CA ASP A 153 -2.44 -2.54 10.03
C ASP A 153 -2.73 -1.09 9.65
N VAL A 154 -2.60 -0.78 8.37
CA VAL A 154 -2.90 0.54 7.82
C VAL A 154 -3.94 0.41 6.72
N ARG A 155 -5.03 1.16 6.85
CA ARG A 155 -6.02 1.31 5.78
C ARG A 155 -5.74 2.58 5.00
N LEU A 156 -5.60 2.43 3.70
CA LEU A 156 -5.24 3.49 2.76
C LEU A 156 -6.34 3.65 1.71
N ARG A 157 -6.76 4.88 1.43
CA ARG A 157 -7.63 5.22 0.31
C ARG A 157 -6.79 5.65 -0.88
N TYR A 158 -7.19 5.26 -2.09
CA TYR A 158 -6.52 5.67 -3.32
C TYR A 158 -7.53 5.86 -4.46
N THR A 159 -7.16 6.62 -5.49
CA THR A 159 -7.97 6.74 -6.69
C THR A 159 -7.66 5.59 -7.65
N ARG A 160 -8.71 4.90 -8.09
CA ARG A 160 -8.69 3.93 -9.18
C ARG A 160 -9.47 4.48 -10.36
N THR A 161 -8.90 4.37 -11.55
CA THR A 161 -9.52 4.81 -12.80
C THR A 161 -9.53 3.65 -13.76
N ASP A 162 -10.71 3.29 -14.24
CA ASP A 162 -10.93 2.32 -15.30
C ASP A 162 -11.47 3.06 -16.54
N ALA A 163 -10.99 2.72 -17.73
CA ALA A 163 -11.39 3.37 -18.98
C ALA A 163 -11.82 2.32 -20.00
N ALA A 164 -12.94 2.55 -20.66
CA ALA A 164 -13.47 1.69 -21.72
C ALA A 164 -13.81 2.51 -22.96
N ALA A 165 -13.37 2.05 -24.13
CA ALA A 165 -13.78 2.66 -25.39
C ALA A 165 -15.26 2.36 -25.66
N ILE A 166 -16.04 3.38 -26.01
CA ILE A 166 -17.44 3.25 -26.39
C ILE A 166 -17.63 3.73 -27.82
N SER A 167 -18.44 2.99 -28.59
CA SER A 167 -18.80 3.38 -29.95
C SER A 167 -19.83 4.51 -29.90
N LYS A 168 -19.65 5.54 -30.72
CA LYS A 168 -20.68 6.55 -30.94
C LYS A 168 -21.91 5.88 -31.57
N LEU A 169 -23.08 6.19 -31.04
CA LEU A 169 -24.32 5.85 -31.72
C LEU A 169 -24.40 6.66 -33.01
N GLU A 170 -24.38 5.97 -34.17
CA GLU A 170 -24.66 6.61 -35.44
C GLU A 170 -26.07 7.21 -35.41
N LYS A 171 -26.23 8.40 -35.98
CA LYS A 171 -27.56 9.02 -36.10
C LYS A 171 -28.44 8.10 -36.91
N PRO A 172 -29.62 7.69 -36.42
CA PRO A 172 -30.50 6.84 -37.17
C PRO A 172 -30.93 7.55 -38.46
N THR A 173 -30.66 6.98 -39.62
CA THR A 173 -31.17 7.48 -40.89
C THR A 173 -32.63 7.05 -41.00
N ILE A 174 -33.55 7.98 -40.70
CA ILE A 174 -34.99 7.75 -40.88
C ILE A 174 -35.25 7.83 -42.38
N LYS A 175 -35.38 6.70 -43.07
CA LYS A 175 -35.92 6.65 -44.43
C LYS A 175 -37.44 6.73 -44.33
N GLY A 176 -37.98 7.95 -44.40
CA GLY A 176 -39.41 8.16 -44.53
C GLY A 176 -39.85 7.76 -45.96
N ASN A 177 -40.62 6.70 -46.09
CA ASN A 177 -41.40 6.47 -47.30
C ASN A 177 -42.61 7.38 -47.22
N VAL A 178 -42.55 8.52 -47.87
CA VAL A 178 -43.76 9.29 -48.20
C VAL A 178 -44.47 8.53 -49.29
N LYS A 179 -45.59 7.89 -48.96
CA LYS A 179 -46.57 7.39 -49.98
C LYS A 179 -47.39 8.61 -50.38
N GLU A 180 -47.30 9.02 -51.67
CA GLU A 180 -48.26 9.87 -52.30
C GLU A 180 -49.64 9.18 -52.44
#